data_8b75a8642dc6feddfad1d27c6d947d95
#
_entry.id   8b75a8642dc6feddfad1d27c6d947d95
#
_cell.length_a   1.000
_cell.length_b   1.000
_cell.length_c   1.000
_cell.angle_alpha   90.00
_cell.angle_beta   90.00
_cell.angle_gamma   90.00
#
_symmetry.space_group_name_H-M   'P 1'
#
loop_
_entity.id
_entity.type
_entity.pdbx_description
1 polymer ?
#
loop_
_entity_poly.entity_id
_entity_poly.type
_entity_poly.pdbx_seq_one_letter_code
_entity_poly.pdbx_strand_id
1 'polypeptide(L)'
;MVRRIISALAILFVALFAQAAHAAAYKNFRAAIYITVGDTKRLADPATFNRDFARVSSQLKFDKVYIEAYRNHLFATDAELDTVKREFQAKGIQTSGGITLAAGGSGGQFGTFDYENPADRAECERAVRLIARHFDEVILDDFFFYTSKSDADIAAKGNRSWTDYRLAKMNEVARDLVLAPAKQENPRVRVIIKYPNWYEHFHGLGYDLANEAHMFDAIYTGTETRDPIITDQLLQQYESYEIYRYLSNVRPGANLGAWVDTFGTRAIDRYAEQLWDGLFAKAPEQMLFNWHPMAEPGPADAGTRPWANQATSLKWPITDGNGWAAAANEALHVVDGVLGQLGRPVGIASYRPPHATGEDFLHNYIGNLGVPIELYPEYPAGAHTILLTEGAATDPAIIAKIKRSLEGGANVIVTSGLLEATQDRGFRDLAEWQATGHVISIDRYFDGFGAGNGRELRESGKTAPVLFPEVRFYTNDSWGIIRGVAAAKGFPMVLMNHYSKGTLYLWTMPENFGDLYNLPQPMITRIKQYLFGNAPVTIDAPDHVALFTYVNGAFVVENFRDDPARVEILRKGQVAETVSIPPHSFRVFSR
;
A
#
# COMPACT_ATOMS: atom_id res chain seq x y z
N MET A 1 -33.98 54.54 15.61
CA MET A 1 -34.75 53.30 15.36
C MET A 1 -34.21 52.54 14.17
N VAL A 2 -33.78 53.16 13.08
CA VAL A 2 -33.28 52.51 11.85
C VAL A 2 -31.96 51.70 12.05
N ARG A 3 -31.03 52.16 12.92
CA ARG A 3 -29.75 51.42 13.17
C ARG A 3 -29.90 50.08 13.92
N ARG A 4 -30.98 49.88 14.68
CA ARG A 4 -31.25 48.61 15.39
C ARG A 4 -31.91 47.56 14.50
N ILE A 5 -32.60 47.97 13.45
CA ILE A 5 -33.24 47.07 12.48
C ILE A 5 -32.20 46.48 11.50
N ILE A 6 -31.19 47.27 11.12
CA ILE A 6 -30.11 46.81 10.24
C ILE A 6 -29.21 45.78 10.97
N SER A 7 -28.96 45.93 12.26
CA SER A 7 -28.19 44.97 13.04
C SER A 7 -28.94 43.63 13.24
N ALA A 8 -30.26 43.66 13.38
CA ALA A 8 -31.08 42.46 13.52
C ALA A 8 -31.18 41.66 12.19
N LEU A 9 -31.24 42.35 11.05
CA LEU A 9 -31.23 41.70 9.73
C LEU A 9 -29.85 41.12 9.39
N ALA A 10 -28.74 41.74 9.79
CA ALA A 10 -27.41 41.22 9.57
C ALA A 10 -27.13 39.94 10.41
N ILE A 11 -27.67 39.88 11.64
CA ILE A 11 -27.56 38.71 12.51
C ILE A 11 -28.46 37.56 12.00
N LEU A 12 -29.62 37.86 11.41
CA LEU A 12 -30.50 36.85 10.81
C LEU A 12 -29.91 36.27 9.50
N PHE A 13 -29.14 37.06 8.74
CA PHE A 13 -28.49 36.60 7.50
C PHE A 13 -27.23 35.75 7.75
N VAL A 14 -26.54 35.95 8.88
CA VAL A 14 -25.41 35.09 9.28
C VAL A 14 -25.87 33.78 9.90
N ALA A 15 -27.08 33.72 10.45
CA ALA A 15 -27.65 32.50 11.03
C ALA A 15 -28.21 31.51 9.97
N LEU A 16 -28.38 31.92 8.70
CA LEU A 16 -28.96 31.10 7.64
C LEU A 16 -27.91 30.32 6.80
N PHE A 17 -26.61 30.48 7.10
CA PHE A 17 -25.52 29.72 6.49
C PHE A 17 -24.68 28.88 7.48
N ALA A 18 -25.18 28.66 8.68
CA ALA A 18 -24.70 27.53 9.47
C ALA A 18 -25.26 26.25 8.83
N GLN A 19 -24.64 25.78 7.76
CA GLN A 19 -24.75 24.37 7.39
C GLN A 19 -24.47 23.61 8.68
N ALA A 20 -25.45 22.87 9.17
CA ALA A 20 -25.24 21.94 10.27
C ALA A 20 -24.04 21.07 9.86
N ALA A 21 -22.90 21.29 10.54
CA ALA A 21 -21.76 20.43 10.34
C ALA A 21 -22.26 19.03 10.69
N HIS A 22 -22.43 18.19 9.66
CA HIS A 22 -22.78 16.80 9.87
C HIS A 22 -21.68 16.21 10.75
N ALA A 23 -22.06 15.59 11.87
CA ALA A 23 -21.06 14.92 12.70
C ALA A 23 -20.39 13.86 11.85
N ALA A 24 -19.06 13.87 11.83
CA ALA A 24 -18.28 12.87 11.07
C ALA A 24 -18.70 11.45 11.46
N ALA A 25 -18.75 10.55 10.49
CA ALA A 25 -19.13 9.16 10.69
C ALA A 25 -18.19 8.45 11.67
N TYR A 26 -16.90 8.78 11.60
CA TYR A 26 -15.83 8.26 12.47
C TYR A 26 -15.00 9.42 13.05
N LYS A 27 -14.31 9.17 14.15
CA LYS A 27 -13.56 10.22 14.90
C LYS A 27 -12.20 10.55 14.26
N ASN A 28 -11.55 9.53 13.67
CA ASN A 28 -10.13 9.62 13.30
C ASN A 28 -9.90 9.63 11.79
N PHE A 29 -10.90 9.36 10.98
CA PHE A 29 -10.84 9.35 9.52
C PHE A 29 -12.23 9.61 8.93
N ARG A 30 -12.31 9.75 7.62
CA ARG A 30 -13.58 9.79 6.88
C ARG A 30 -13.76 8.48 6.12
N ALA A 31 -15.01 8.03 5.99
CA ALA A 31 -15.38 6.94 5.10
C ALA A 31 -16.03 7.51 3.84
N ALA A 32 -15.57 7.05 2.68
CA ALA A 32 -16.12 7.41 1.39
C ALA A 32 -16.53 6.15 0.61
N ILE A 33 -17.54 6.29 -0.27
CA ILE A 33 -17.95 5.20 -1.18
C ILE A 33 -17.81 5.70 -2.62
N TYR A 34 -17.23 4.88 -3.49
CA TYR A 34 -17.16 5.15 -4.93
C TYR A 34 -18.41 4.63 -5.63
N ILE A 35 -18.98 5.44 -6.49
CA ILE A 35 -20.19 5.14 -7.28
C ILE A 35 -19.74 5.06 -8.73
N THR A 36 -19.75 3.87 -9.33
CA THR A 36 -19.39 3.68 -10.74
C THR A 36 -20.38 4.38 -11.67
N VAL A 37 -19.98 4.67 -12.90
CA VAL A 37 -20.88 5.32 -13.89
C VAL A 37 -22.17 4.51 -14.12
N GLY A 38 -22.11 3.19 -14.05
CA GLY A 38 -23.28 2.32 -14.12
C GLY A 38 -24.25 2.56 -12.97
N ASP A 39 -23.70 2.70 -11.75
CA ASP A 39 -24.50 3.06 -10.57
C ASP A 39 -24.98 4.50 -10.60
N THR A 40 -24.18 5.45 -11.10
CA THR A 40 -24.62 6.84 -11.29
C THR A 40 -25.89 6.89 -12.15
N LYS A 41 -25.91 6.16 -13.25
CA LYS A 41 -27.09 6.07 -14.12
C LYS A 41 -28.28 5.41 -13.44
N ARG A 42 -28.05 4.36 -12.69
CA ARG A 42 -29.09 3.62 -11.93
C ARG A 42 -29.70 4.47 -10.80
N LEU A 43 -28.86 5.17 -10.05
CA LEU A 43 -29.23 6.01 -8.92
C LEU A 43 -29.90 7.34 -9.35
N ALA A 44 -29.89 7.69 -10.63
CA ALA A 44 -30.67 8.81 -11.16
C ALA A 44 -32.19 8.56 -11.09
N ASP A 45 -32.64 7.28 -10.95
CA ASP A 45 -34.03 6.94 -10.61
C ASP A 45 -34.26 7.10 -9.09
N PRO A 46 -35.20 7.98 -8.67
CA PRO A 46 -35.43 8.26 -7.26
C PRO A 46 -35.88 7.03 -6.44
N ALA A 47 -36.58 6.07 -7.04
CA ALA A 47 -37.03 4.87 -6.34
C ALA A 47 -35.83 3.96 -6.03
N THR A 48 -34.95 3.78 -6.99
CA THR A 48 -33.70 3.04 -6.85
C THR A 48 -32.80 3.70 -5.83
N PHE A 49 -32.59 5.04 -5.94
CA PHE A 49 -31.79 5.79 -4.97
C PHE A 49 -32.28 5.59 -3.53
N ASN A 50 -33.57 5.81 -3.28
CA ASN A 50 -34.12 5.74 -1.93
C ASN A 50 -34.01 4.32 -1.34
N ARG A 51 -34.26 3.29 -2.13
CA ARG A 51 -34.11 1.88 -1.71
C ARG A 51 -32.67 1.56 -1.34
N ASP A 52 -31.72 1.85 -2.24
CA ASP A 52 -30.31 1.51 -2.07
C ASP A 52 -29.68 2.35 -0.94
N PHE A 53 -29.98 3.66 -0.89
CA PHE A 53 -29.51 4.53 0.17
C PHE A 53 -30.02 4.07 1.56
N ALA A 54 -31.31 3.76 1.69
CA ALA A 54 -31.86 3.27 2.94
C ALA A 54 -31.15 1.99 3.40
N ARG A 55 -30.84 1.08 2.47
CA ARG A 55 -30.13 -0.15 2.75
C ARG A 55 -28.69 0.12 3.22
N VAL A 56 -27.90 0.84 2.43
CA VAL A 56 -26.49 1.13 2.77
C VAL A 56 -26.40 1.90 4.08
N SER A 57 -27.19 2.97 4.25
CA SER A 57 -27.15 3.81 5.45
C SER A 57 -27.64 3.12 6.72
N SER A 58 -28.43 2.06 6.61
CA SER A 58 -28.81 1.24 7.76
C SER A 58 -27.70 0.33 8.28
N GLN A 59 -26.68 0.05 7.46
CA GLN A 59 -25.60 -0.88 7.75
C GLN A 59 -24.22 -0.20 7.90
N LEU A 60 -23.98 0.89 7.19
CA LEU A 60 -22.69 1.56 7.11
C LEU A 60 -22.85 3.06 7.29
N LYS A 61 -22.01 3.64 8.14
CA LYS A 61 -21.86 5.10 8.23
C LYS A 61 -20.78 5.56 7.25
N PHE A 62 -21.07 6.62 6.51
CA PHE A 62 -20.12 7.21 5.57
C PHE A 62 -20.33 8.72 5.46
N ASP A 63 -19.27 9.44 5.11
CA ASP A 63 -19.25 10.91 5.08
C ASP A 63 -19.39 11.45 3.66
N LYS A 64 -18.99 10.65 2.65
CA LYS A 64 -18.74 11.13 1.31
C LYS A 64 -19.02 10.08 0.25
N VAL A 65 -19.36 10.54 -0.95
CA VAL A 65 -19.37 9.70 -2.14
C VAL A 65 -18.58 10.35 -3.27
N TYR A 66 -17.94 9.52 -4.09
CA TYR A 66 -17.36 9.92 -5.37
C TYR A 66 -18.25 9.40 -6.50
N ILE A 67 -18.82 10.30 -7.30
CA ILE A 67 -19.80 10.00 -8.34
C ILE A 67 -19.09 9.99 -9.68
N GLU A 68 -19.03 8.83 -10.34
CA GLU A 68 -18.31 8.65 -11.58
C GLU A 68 -19.13 9.10 -12.78
N ALA A 69 -18.47 9.85 -13.69
CA ALA A 69 -19.09 10.33 -14.93
C ALA A 69 -18.76 9.48 -16.15
N TYR A 70 -17.65 8.75 -16.13
CA TYR A 70 -17.15 8.02 -17.30
C TYR A 70 -16.37 6.76 -16.92
N ARG A 71 -16.64 5.68 -17.66
CA ARG A 71 -15.85 4.43 -17.66
C ARG A 71 -16.18 3.63 -18.92
N ASN A 72 -15.18 3.12 -19.66
CA ASN A 72 -15.34 2.19 -20.79
C ASN A 72 -16.37 2.69 -21.85
N HIS A 73 -16.19 3.92 -22.35
CA HIS A 73 -17.09 4.59 -23.33
C HIS A 73 -18.50 4.88 -22.81
N LEU A 74 -18.82 4.53 -21.59
CA LEU A 74 -20.09 4.86 -20.96
C LEU A 74 -19.99 6.22 -20.26
N PHE A 75 -20.87 7.15 -20.63
CA PHE A 75 -21.01 8.47 -20.01
C PHE A 75 -22.29 8.57 -19.19
N ALA A 76 -22.20 9.17 -18.02
CA ALA A 76 -23.36 9.77 -17.37
C ALA A 76 -23.71 11.09 -18.08
N THR A 77 -24.99 11.44 -18.10
CA THR A 77 -25.46 12.74 -18.57
C THR A 77 -25.35 13.81 -17.47
N ASP A 78 -25.31 15.10 -17.84
CA ASP A 78 -25.37 16.21 -16.89
C ASP A 78 -26.57 16.07 -15.94
N ALA A 79 -27.75 15.70 -16.45
CA ALA A 79 -28.94 15.50 -15.61
C ALA A 79 -28.84 14.35 -14.62
N GLU A 80 -28.20 13.22 -14.99
CA GLU A 80 -27.96 12.10 -14.09
C GLU A 80 -26.98 12.51 -12.97
N LEU A 81 -25.88 13.18 -13.32
CA LEU A 81 -24.89 13.67 -12.36
C LEU A 81 -25.50 14.66 -11.36
N ASP A 82 -26.25 15.66 -11.85
CA ASP A 82 -26.91 16.66 -11.00
C ASP A 82 -27.97 16.04 -10.09
N THR A 83 -28.69 15.03 -10.59
CA THR A 83 -29.71 14.35 -9.80
C THR A 83 -29.06 13.55 -8.66
N VAL A 84 -28.09 12.70 -8.97
CA VAL A 84 -27.41 11.86 -7.95
C VAL A 84 -26.68 12.73 -6.93
N LYS A 85 -25.98 13.77 -7.39
CA LYS A 85 -25.32 14.75 -6.52
C LYS A 85 -26.31 15.40 -5.53
N ARG A 86 -27.43 15.91 -6.04
CA ARG A 86 -28.46 16.57 -5.23
C ARG A 86 -29.07 15.61 -4.20
N GLU A 87 -29.36 14.37 -4.60
CA GLU A 87 -29.94 13.36 -3.71
C GLU A 87 -29.00 13.04 -2.52
N PHE A 88 -27.72 12.82 -2.76
CA PHE A 88 -26.75 12.61 -1.66
C PHE A 88 -26.58 13.84 -0.78
N GLN A 89 -26.49 15.03 -1.39
CA GLN A 89 -26.39 16.29 -0.62
C GLN A 89 -27.62 16.54 0.24
N ALA A 90 -28.82 16.18 -0.22
CA ALA A 90 -30.05 16.27 0.57
C ALA A 90 -30.04 15.32 1.79
N LYS A 91 -29.23 14.27 1.78
CA LYS A 91 -28.98 13.37 2.91
C LYS A 91 -27.82 13.85 3.80
N GLY A 92 -27.19 14.98 3.48
CA GLY A 92 -26.03 15.50 4.21
C GLY A 92 -24.69 14.84 3.86
N ILE A 93 -24.63 14.04 2.79
CA ILE A 93 -23.42 13.36 2.34
C ILE A 93 -22.63 14.30 1.41
N GLN A 94 -21.33 14.41 1.64
CA GLN A 94 -20.43 15.15 0.75
C GLN A 94 -20.30 14.44 -0.60
N THR A 95 -20.14 15.23 -1.67
CA THR A 95 -20.04 14.68 -3.03
C THR A 95 -18.81 15.19 -3.74
N SER A 96 -18.07 14.30 -4.37
CA SER A 96 -16.96 14.56 -5.28
C SER A 96 -17.15 13.79 -6.58
N GLY A 97 -16.42 14.14 -7.61
CA GLY A 97 -16.47 13.48 -8.91
C GLY A 97 -15.47 12.33 -8.99
N GLY A 98 -15.80 11.34 -9.80
CA GLY A 98 -14.93 10.23 -10.18
C GLY A 98 -14.86 10.08 -11.70
N ILE A 99 -13.74 9.57 -12.20
CA ILE A 99 -13.54 9.29 -13.61
C ILE A 99 -12.55 8.11 -13.75
N THR A 100 -12.90 7.17 -14.62
CA THR A 100 -12.03 6.05 -14.95
C THR A 100 -11.69 6.10 -16.43
N LEU A 101 -10.46 6.49 -16.75
CA LEU A 101 -9.99 6.68 -18.12
C LEU A 101 -9.62 5.34 -18.78
N ALA A 102 -10.54 4.38 -18.72
CA ALA A 102 -10.48 3.11 -19.41
C ALA A 102 -11.32 3.16 -20.69
N ALA A 103 -10.84 2.55 -21.76
CA ALA A 103 -11.49 2.50 -23.08
C ALA A 103 -12.09 1.12 -23.39
N GLY A 104 -12.33 0.30 -22.37
CA GLY A 104 -12.75 -1.08 -22.54
C GLY A 104 -11.59 -1.97 -22.99
N GLY A 105 -11.64 -3.24 -22.65
CA GLY A 105 -10.65 -4.23 -23.05
C GLY A 105 -11.31 -5.49 -23.60
N SER A 106 -10.57 -6.26 -24.37
CA SER A 106 -10.97 -7.59 -24.84
C SER A 106 -9.96 -8.64 -24.40
N GLY A 107 -10.41 -9.86 -24.19
CA GLY A 107 -9.52 -10.98 -23.88
C GLY A 107 -8.83 -10.90 -22.52
N GLY A 108 -9.46 -10.27 -21.51
CA GLY A 108 -8.93 -10.13 -20.15
C GLY A 108 -7.87 -9.05 -19.99
N GLN A 109 -7.65 -8.22 -21.00
CA GLN A 109 -6.74 -7.07 -20.91
C GLN A 109 -7.50 -5.80 -20.55
N PHE A 110 -6.87 -4.95 -19.73
CA PHE A 110 -7.35 -3.61 -19.49
C PHE A 110 -7.16 -2.77 -20.76
N GLY A 111 -8.26 -2.20 -21.31
CA GLY A 111 -8.18 -1.26 -22.41
C GLY A 111 -7.79 0.12 -21.91
N THR A 112 -6.71 0.66 -22.43
CA THR A 112 -6.37 2.08 -22.26
C THR A 112 -6.70 2.85 -23.52
N PHE A 113 -6.85 4.18 -23.40
CA PHE A 113 -6.89 5.03 -24.57
C PHE A 113 -5.60 4.91 -25.39
N ASP A 114 -5.70 5.06 -26.71
CA ASP A 114 -4.55 5.34 -27.57
C ASP A 114 -4.34 6.87 -27.62
N TYR A 115 -3.42 7.36 -26.82
CA TYR A 115 -3.15 8.80 -26.73
C TYR A 115 -2.42 9.40 -27.94
N GLU A 116 -2.09 8.60 -28.96
CA GLU A 116 -1.73 9.11 -30.29
C GLU A 116 -2.96 9.20 -31.22
N ASN A 117 -4.09 8.58 -30.86
CA ASN A 117 -5.34 8.65 -31.62
C ASN A 117 -6.11 9.94 -31.26
N PRO A 118 -6.40 10.84 -32.24
CA PRO A 118 -7.14 12.07 -31.96
C PRO A 118 -8.56 11.84 -31.40
N ALA A 119 -9.23 10.75 -31.76
CA ALA A 119 -10.57 10.44 -31.26
C ALA A 119 -10.54 10.06 -29.77
N ASP A 120 -9.57 9.24 -29.37
CA ASP A 120 -9.37 8.84 -27.97
C ASP A 120 -8.99 10.05 -27.11
N ARG A 121 -8.11 10.92 -27.62
CA ARG A 121 -7.75 12.18 -26.94
C ARG A 121 -8.98 13.08 -26.72
N ALA A 122 -9.82 13.22 -27.75
CA ALA A 122 -11.05 14.02 -27.66
C ALA A 122 -12.06 13.41 -26.68
N GLU A 123 -12.16 12.10 -26.61
CA GLU A 123 -13.03 11.42 -25.64
C GLU A 123 -12.52 11.58 -24.21
N CYS A 124 -11.22 11.43 -23.97
CA CYS A 124 -10.58 11.69 -22.69
C CYS A 124 -10.86 13.13 -22.22
N GLU A 125 -10.59 14.12 -23.04
CA GLU A 125 -10.85 15.53 -22.72
C GLU A 125 -12.33 15.79 -22.44
N ARG A 126 -13.25 15.21 -23.23
CA ARG A 126 -14.69 15.32 -23.01
C ARG A 126 -15.10 14.77 -21.65
N ALA A 127 -14.56 13.62 -21.24
CA ALA A 127 -14.86 13.01 -19.96
C ALA A 127 -14.36 13.88 -18.80
N VAL A 128 -13.14 14.42 -18.92
CA VAL A 128 -12.54 15.33 -17.92
C VAL A 128 -13.36 16.63 -17.78
N ARG A 129 -13.74 17.26 -18.89
CA ARG A 129 -14.56 18.49 -18.86
C ARG A 129 -15.93 18.24 -18.24
N LEU A 130 -16.56 17.12 -18.57
CA LEU A 130 -17.85 16.75 -18.00
C LEU A 130 -17.77 16.70 -16.46
N ILE A 131 -16.83 15.93 -15.90
CA ILE A 131 -16.77 15.77 -14.45
C ILE A 131 -16.35 17.06 -13.73
N ALA A 132 -15.42 17.83 -14.29
CA ALA A 132 -14.95 19.08 -13.72
C ALA A 132 -16.05 20.17 -13.65
N ARG A 133 -17.02 20.15 -14.56
CA ARG A 133 -18.18 21.05 -14.55
C ARG A 133 -19.07 20.83 -13.33
N HIS A 134 -19.19 19.58 -12.90
CA HIS A 134 -20.12 19.20 -11.82
C HIS A 134 -19.50 19.21 -10.43
N PHE A 135 -18.17 19.08 -10.30
CA PHE A 135 -17.52 18.90 -8.99
C PHE A 135 -16.27 19.76 -8.82
N ASP A 136 -16.09 20.30 -7.61
CA ASP A 136 -14.87 21.03 -7.21
C ASP A 136 -13.73 20.11 -6.76
N GLU A 137 -13.97 18.80 -6.68
CA GLU A 137 -12.96 17.77 -6.42
C GLU A 137 -13.27 16.53 -7.27
N VAL A 138 -12.26 16.02 -7.94
CA VAL A 138 -12.36 14.88 -8.87
C VAL A 138 -11.22 13.91 -8.61
N ILE A 139 -11.52 12.60 -8.57
CA ILE A 139 -10.53 11.54 -8.51
C ILE A 139 -10.46 10.77 -9.83
N LEU A 140 -9.25 10.54 -10.31
CA LEU A 140 -8.97 9.59 -11.39
C LEU A 140 -8.69 8.22 -10.75
N ASP A 141 -9.46 7.21 -11.16
CA ASP A 141 -9.20 5.81 -10.83
C ASP A 141 -7.90 5.31 -11.51
N ASP A 142 -7.32 4.23 -11.04
CA ASP A 142 -6.00 3.72 -11.41
C ASP A 142 -5.83 3.23 -12.86
N PHE A 143 -6.79 3.47 -13.72
CA PHE A 143 -6.70 3.21 -15.17
C PHE A 143 -6.03 4.33 -15.96
N PHE A 144 -5.41 5.30 -15.29
CA PHE A 144 -4.65 6.36 -15.93
C PHE A 144 -3.22 5.94 -16.20
N PHE A 145 -3.05 4.96 -17.09
CA PHE A 145 -1.78 4.40 -17.53
C PHE A 145 -1.80 4.09 -19.03
N TYR A 146 -0.66 3.68 -19.61
CA TYR A 146 -0.53 3.54 -21.04
C TYR A 146 0.07 2.21 -21.47
N THR A 147 -0.70 1.42 -22.23
CA THR A 147 -0.25 0.11 -22.75
C THR A 147 -0.32 -0.01 -24.26
N SER A 148 -0.91 0.96 -24.97
CA SER A 148 -1.01 0.93 -26.43
C SER A 148 0.34 0.79 -27.12
N LYS A 149 0.34 0.09 -28.25
CA LYS A 149 1.45 -0.09 -29.19
C LYS A 149 0.92 -0.03 -30.62
N SER A 150 0.06 0.94 -30.93
CA SER A 150 -0.41 1.18 -32.28
C SER A 150 0.73 1.59 -33.22
N ASP A 151 0.50 1.60 -34.51
CA ASP A 151 1.50 2.08 -35.48
C ASP A 151 1.90 3.54 -35.21
N ALA A 152 0.95 4.36 -34.71
CA ALA A 152 1.20 5.73 -34.30
C ALA A 152 2.13 5.79 -33.07
N ASP A 153 1.89 4.93 -32.07
CA ASP A 153 2.78 4.81 -30.90
C ASP A 153 4.20 4.38 -31.27
N ILE A 154 4.30 3.37 -32.16
CA ILE A 154 5.61 2.88 -32.62
C ILE A 154 6.37 4.02 -33.30
N ALA A 155 5.69 4.79 -34.16
CA ALA A 155 6.28 5.93 -34.84
C ALA A 155 6.66 7.06 -33.84
N ALA A 156 5.78 7.41 -32.92
CA ALA A 156 6.00 8.46 -31.92
C ALA A 156 7.10 8.08 -30.90
N LYS A 157 7.20 6.81 -30.53
CA LYS A 157 8.24 6.28 -29.65
C LYS A 157 9.62 6.47 -30.26
N GLY A 158 9.78 6.18 -31.55
CA GLY A 158 11.07 6.21 -32.24
C GLY A 158 12.09 5.29 -31.57
N ASN A 159 13.29 5.79 -31.28
CA ASN A 159 14.39 5.02 -30.69
C ASN A 159 14.34 4.94 -29.15
N ARG A 160 13.37 5.58 -28.49
CA ARG A 160 13.22 5.52 -27.03
C ARG A 160 12.83 4.11 -26.57
N SER A 161 13.09 3.77 -25.30
CA SER A 161 12.46 2.63 -24.67
C SER A 161 10.94 2.82 -24.57
N TRP A 162 10.17 1.75 -24.38
CA TRP A 162 8.74 1.87 -24.10
C TRP A 162 8.47 2.61 -22.79
N THR A 163 9.32 2.39 -21.80
CA THR A 163 9.25 3.09 -20.51
C THR A 163 9.42 4.59 -20.68
N ASP A 164 10.51 5.05 -21.31
CA ASP A 164 10.77 6.48 -21.52
C ASP A 164 9.67 7.16 -22.34
N TYR A 165 9.16 6.45 -23.36
CA TYR A 165 8.05 6.94 -24.16
C TYR A 165 6.79 7.11 -23.35
N ARG A 166 6.40 6.09 -22.57
CA ARG A 166 5.17 6.10 -21.77
C ARG A 166 5.23 7.11 -20.63
N LEU A 167 6.35 7.22 -19.92
CA LEU A 167 6.54 8.26 -18.90
C LEU A 167 6.38 9.66 -19.49
N ALA A 168 7.00 9.94 -20.64
CA ALA A 168 6.87 11.22 -21.30
C ALA A 168 5.44 11.48 -21.81
N LYS A 169 4.78 10.45 -22.38
CA LYS A 169 3.42 10.54 -22.89
C LYS A 169 2.41 10.79 -21.76
N MET A 170 2.50 10.05 -20.65
CA MET A 170 1.55 10.20 -19.55
C MET A 170 1.72 11.55 -18.83
N ASN A 171 2.94 12.07 -18.71
CA ASN A 171 3.15 13.45 -18.24
C ASN A 171 2.55 14.51 -19.19
N GLU A 172 2.60 14.31 -20.50
CA GLU A 172 1.93 15.17 -21.49
C GLU A 172 0.40 15.08 -21.30
N VAL A 173 -0.15 13.86 -21.27
CA VAL A 173 -1.58 13.61 -21.12
C VAL A 173 -2.11 14.18 -19.80
N ALA A 174 -1.41 13.97 -18.71
CA ALA A 174 -1.78 14.53 -17.40
C ALA A 174 -1.91 16.07 -17.47
N ARG A 175 -0.94 16.74 -18.06
CA ARG A 175 -0.93 18.20 -18.18
C ARG A 175 -1.99 18.70 -19.17
N ASP A 176 -2.00 18.15 -20.39
CA ASP A 176 -2.69 18.75 -21.55
C ASP A 176 -4.10 18.21 -21.77
N LEU A 177 -4.39 16.96 -21.35
CA LEU A 177 -5.72 16.35 -21.52
C LEU A 177 -6.52 16.20 -20.21
N VAL A 178 -5.85 16.31 -19.06
CA VAL A 178 -6.52 16.18 -17.76
C VAL A 178 -6.53 17.51 -17.00
N LEU A 179 -5.36 17.99 -16.57
CA LEU A 179 -5.29 19.14 -15.67
C LEU A 179 -5.71 20.45 -16.36
N ALA A 180 -5.22 20.72 -17.56
CA ALA A 180 -5.55 21.95 -18.26
C ALA A 180 -7.04 22.03 -18.63
N PRO A 181 -7.68 21.02 -19.26
CA PRO A 181 -9.11 21.04 -19.52
C PRO A 181 -9.97 21.11 -18.25
N ALA A 182 -9.60 20.38 -17.19
CA ALA A 182 -10.33 20.43 -15.93
C ALA A 182 -10.33 21.83 -15.32
N LYS A 183 -9.15 22.48 -15.24
CA LYS A 183 -9.00 23.84 -14.69
C LYS A 183 -9.61 24.92 -15.59
N GLN A 184 -9.66 24.73 -16.90
CA GLN A 184 -10.37 25.61 -17.84
C GLN A 184 -11.89 25.55 -17.62
N GLU A 185 -12.43 24.35 -17.41
CA GLU A 185 -13.86 24.15 -17.14
C GLU A 185 -14.25 24.65 -15.74
N ASN A 186 -13.45 24.33 -14.73
CA ASN A 186 -13.64 24.77 -13.35
C ASN A 186 -12.31 25.17 -12.71
N PRO A 187 -11.99 26.45 -12.60
CA PRO A 187 -10.72 26.91 -12.02
C PRO A 187 -10.48 26.49 -10.56
N ARG A 188 -11.54 26.10 -9.84
CA ARG A 188 -11.45 25.66 -8.44
C ARG A 188 -11.24 24.15 -8.28
N VAL A 189 -11.41 23.38 -9.35
CA VAL A 189 -11.39 21.93 -9.26
C VAL A 189 -10.03 21.43 -8.73
N ARG A 190 -10.08 20.54 -7.75
CA ARG A 190 -8.93 19.75 -7.31
C ARG A 190 -8.96 18.41 -8.05
N VAL A 191 -7.88 18.06 -8.69
CA VAL A 191 -7.74 16.79 -9.40
C VAL A 191 -6.79 15.88 -8.64
N ILE A 192 -7.30 14.72 -8.26
CA ILE A 192 -6.59 13.70 -7.49
C ILE A 192 -6.29 12.53 -8.42
N ILE A 193 -5.06 12.03 -8.43
CA ILE A 193 -4.71 10.78 -9.10
C ILE A 193 -4.65 9.64 -8.09
N LYS A 194 -5.28 8.49 -8.40
CA LYS A 194 -5.11 7.25 -7.65
C LYS A 194 -3.98 6.44 -8.28
N TYR A 195 -2.99 6.07 -7.47
CA TYR A 195 -1.98 5.08 -7.82
C TYR A 195 -2.41 3.72 -7.30
N PRO A 196 -2.30 2.64 -8.12
CA PRO A 196 -2.57 1.27 -7.68
C PRO A 196 -1.48 0.75 -6.74
N ASN A 197 -1.64 -0.49 -6.27
CA ASN A 197 -0.64 -1.19 -5.45
C ASN A 197 0.44 -1.93 -6.28
N TRP A 198 0.36 -1.95 -7.60
CA TRP A 198 1.32 -2.66 -8.49
C TRP A 198 2.53 -1.79 -8.83
N TYR A 199 3.22 -1.33 -7.82
CA TYR A 199 4.30 -0.34 -7.97
C TYR A 199 5.50 -0.84 -8.80
N GLU A 200 5.65 -2.15 -8.97
CA GLU A 200 6.67 -2.77 -9.83
C GLU A 200 6.44 -2.49 -11.32
N HIS A 201 5.21 -2.17 -11.69
CA HIS A 201 4.85 -1.84 -13.07
C HIS A 201 4.79 -0.33 -13.37
N PHE A 202 4.86 0.53 -12.36
CA PHE A 202 4.59 1.96 -12.52
C PHE A 202 5.36 2.59 -13.67
N HIS A 203 6.70 2.46 -13.70
CA HIS A 203 7.52 3.06 -14.75
C HIS A 203 7.21 2.48 -16.15
N GLY A 204 6.94 1.19 -16.26
CA GLY A 204 6.57 0.52 -17.50
C GLY A 204 5.18 0.89 -18.03
N LEU A 205 4.28 1.35 -17.16
CA LEU A 205 2.93 1.79 -17.47
C LEU A 205 2.80 3.31 -17.66
N GLY A 206 3.84 4.07 -17.30
CA GLY A 206 3.86 5.52 -17.45
C GLY A 206 3.50 6.30 -16.19
N TYR A 207 3.33 5.65 -15.03
CA TYR A 207 3.19 6.34 -13.74
C TYR A 207 4.54 6.93 -13.32
N ASP A 208 4.67 8.23 -13.43
CA ASP A 208 5.90 8.96 -13.10
C ASP A 208 5.82 9.56 -11.69
N LEU A 209 6.18 8.76 -10.69
CA LEU A 209 6.17 9.22 -9.29
C LEU A 209 7.11 10.42 -9.05
N ALA A 210 8.14 10.59 -9.88
CA ALA A 210 9.07 11.71 -9.75
C ALA A 210 8.46 13.04 -10.19
N ASN A 211 7.59 13.04 -11.21
CA ASN A 211 7.03 14.24 -11.80
C ASN A 211 5.50 14.28 -11.70
N GLU A 212 4.80 13.27 -12.24
CA GLU A 212 3.34 13.23 -12.33
C GLU A 212 2.68 13.38 -10.96
N ALA A 213 3.18 12.68 -9.93
CA ALA A 213 2.64 12.76 -8.59
C ALA A 213 2.64 14.20 -8.03
N HIS A 214 3.51 15.08 -8.53
CA HIS A 214 3.62 16.47 -8.14
C HIS A 214 2.82 17.43 -9.03
N MET A 215 2.32 16.99 -10.17
CA MET A 215 1.49 17.79 -11.07
C MET A 215 0.05 17.85 -10.59
N PHE A 216 -0.48 16.76 -10.06
CA PHE A 216 -1.82 16.70 -9.50
C PHE A 216 -1.94 17.44 -8.16
N ASP A 217 -3.14 17.92 -7.84
CA ASP A 217 -3.40 18.63 -6.57
C ASP A 217 -3.21 17.73 -5.34
N ALA A 218 -3.45 16.43 -5.51
CA ALA A 218 -3.22 15.40 -4.49
C ALA A 218 -3.15 14.00 -5.13
N ILE A 219 -2.77 13.02 -4.32
CA ILE A 219 -2.78 11.61 -4.70
C ILE A 219 -3.72 10.80 -3.81
N TYR A 220 -4.04 9.61 -4.25
CA TYR A 220 -4.77 8.58 -3.51
C TYR A 220 -4.08 7.23 -3.74
N THR A 221 -4.22 6.30 -2.81
CA THR A 221 -3.51 5.01 -2.87
C THR A 221 -4.49 3.85 -2.95
N GLY A 222 -4.36 3.00 -3.96
CA GLY A 222 -4.91 1.66 -3.96
C GLY A 222 -4.18 0.81 -2.93
N THR A 223 -4.92 0.28 -1.96
CA THR A 223 -4.37 -0.55 -0.87
C THR A 223 -5.00 -1.94 -0.85
N GLU A 224 -5.64 -2.32 -1.94
CA GLU A 224 -6.36 -3.58 -2.10
C GLU A 224 -5.40 -4.76 -2.33
N THR A 225 -5.01 -5.44 -1.27
CA THR A 225 -4.22 -6.70 -1.33
C THR A 225 -5.09 -7.92 -1.58
N ARG A 226 -6.39 -7.81 -1.31
CA ARG A 226 -7.37 -8.87 -1.54
C ARG A 226 -7.03 -10.14 -0.74
N ASP A 227 -7.29 -11.31 -1.29
CA ASP A 227 -6.89 -12.57 -0.67
C ASP A 227 -5.61 -13.07 -1.34
N PRO A 228 -4.45 -13.10 -0.65
CA PRO A 228 -3.16 -13.45 -1.25
C PRO A 228 -3.07 -14.91 -1.70
N ILE A 229 -4.04 -15.76 -1.33
CA ILE A 229 -4.04 -17.18 -1.72
C ILE A 229 -4.82 -17.42 -3.00
N ILE A 230 -5.88 -16.65 -3.27
CA ILE A 230 -6.81 -16.92 -4.36
C ILE A 230 -6.76 -15.92 -5.51
N THR A 231 -6.05 -14.80 -5.36
CA THR A 231 -5.89 -13.81 -6.42
C THR A 231 -4.62 -14.05 -7.21
N ASP A 232 -4.64 -13.72 -8.49
CA ASP A 232 -3.47 -13.87 -9.37
C ASP A 232 -2.34 -12.90 -9.01
N GLN A 233 -2.62 -11.86 -8.22
CA GLN A 233 -1.62 -10.88 -7.81
C GLN A 233 -0.71 -11.40 -6.69
N LEU A 234 -1.18 -12.32 -5.86
CA LEU A 234 -0.43 -12.94 -4.76
C LEU A 234 0.21 -11.92 -3.80
N LEU A 235 -0.41 -10.74 -3.66
CA LEU A 235 0.09 -9.66 -2.79
C LEU A 235 0.00 -10.06 -1.32
N GLN A 236 1.00 -9.67 -0.55
CA GLN A 236 1.05 -9.94 0.87
C GLN A 236 0.23 -8.91 1.65
N GLN A 237 -0.31 -9.28 2.80
CA GLN A 237 -1.18 -8.41 3.59
C GLN A 237 -0.53 -7.07 3.97
N TYR A 238 0.74 -7.10 4.39
CA TYR A 238 1.51 -5.91 4.77
C TYR A 238 1.61 -4.85 3.67
N GLU A 239 1.38 -5.22 2.41
CA GLU A 239 1.37 -4.31 1.26
C GLU A 239 0.39 -3.15 1.43
N SER A 240 -0.83 -3.41 1.97
CA SER A 240 -1.82 -2.36 2.21
C SER A 240 -1.27 -1.21 3.06
N TYR A 241 -0.49 -1.55 4.09
CA TYR A 241 0.19 -0.55 4.93
C TYR A 241 1.37 0.10 4.19
N GLU A 242 2.23 -0.72 3.60
CA GLU A 242 3.50 -0.27 3.04
C GLU A 242 3.32 0.67 1.85
N ILE A 243 2.47 0.32 0.88
CA ILE A 243 2.24 1.16 -0.31
C ILE A 243 1.63 2.51 0.06
N TYR A 244 0.72 2.55 1.06
CA TYR A 244 0.19 3.81 1.56
C TYR A 244 1.30 4.66 2.20
N ARG A 245 2.20 4.04 2.99
CA ARG A 245 3.33 4.75 3.60
C ARG A 245 4.30 5.26 2.55
N TYR A 246 4.66 4.42 1.57
CA TYR A 246 5.55 4.83 0.48
C TYR A 246 5.01 6.04 -0.29
N LEU A 247 3.78 5.97 -0.75
CA LEU A 247 3.15 7.08 -1.49
C LEU A 247 2.93 8.32 -0.62
N SER A 248 2.72 8.15 0.69
CA SER A 248 2.70 9.28 1.63
C SER A 248 4.07 9.95 1.79
N ASN A 249 5.16 9.20 1.64
CA ASN A 249 6.52 9.75 1.62
C ASN A 249 6.88 10.35 0.26
N VAL A 250 6.28 9.88 -0.85
CA VAL A 250 6.37 10.54 -2.17
C VAL A 250 5.66 11.90 -2.14
N ARG A 251 4.47 11.99 -1.54
CA ARG A 251 3.68 13.23 -1.44
C ARG A 251 3.29 13.55 0.00
N PRO A 252 4.21 14.05 0.81
CA PRO A 252 3.94 14.37 2.21
C PRO A 252 2.76 15.34 2.37
N GLY A 253 1.74 14.92 3.13
CA GLY A 253 0.55 15.71 3.39
C GLY A 253 -0.47 15.80 2.25
N ALA A 254 -0.22 15.15 1.11
CA ALA A 254 -1.11 15.18 -0.04
C ALA A 254 -1.58 13.79 -0.53
N ASN A 255 -1.30 12.71 0.21
CA ASN A 255 -1.95 11.42 0.03
C ASN A 255 -3.25 11.41 0.84
N LEU A 256 -4.40 11.54 0.14
CA LEU A 256 -5.67 11.86 0.78
C LEU A 256 -6.46 10.65 1.24
N GLY A 257 -6.09 9.43 0.86
CA GLY A 257 -6.82 8.27 1.31
C GLY A 257 -6.31 6.94 0.79
N ALA A 258 -6.84 5.89 1.39
CA ALA A 258 -6.64 4.50 1.03
C ALA A 258 -7.91 3.96 0.35
N TRP A 259 -7.74 3.11 -0.64
CA TRP A 259 -8.83 2.58 -1.46
C TRP A 259 -8.83 1.06 -1.37
N VAL A 260 -9.97 0.48 -1.03
CA VAL A 260 -10.16 -0.97 -0.91
C VAL A 260 -11.41 -1.38 -1.68
N ASP A 261 -11.33 -2.49 -2.40
CA ASP A 261 -12.46 -3.12 -3.08
C ASP A 261 -12.83 -4.48 -2.45
N THR A 262 -13.96 -5.02 -2.87
CA THR A 262 -14.43 -6.36 -2.47
C THR A 262 -14.02 -7.44 -3.46
N PHE A 263 -13.39 -7.05 -4.58
CA PHE A 263 -13.00 -7.97 -5.64
C PHE A 263 -11.88 -8.91 -5.17
N GLY A 264 -11.96 -10.18 -5.52
CA GLY A 264 -10.94 -11.16 -5.15
C GLY A 264 -10.84 -11.43 -3.64
N THR A 265 -11.78 -10.94 -2.84
CA THR A 265 -11.82 -11.19 -1.39
C THR A 265 -12.80 -12.31 -1.08
N ARG A 266 -12.30 -13.42 -0.54
CA ARG A 266 -13.09 -14.60 -0.25
C ARG A 266 -13.61 -14.65 1.18
N ALA A 267 -12.85 -14.17 2.14
CA ALA A 267 -13.23 -14.10 3.55
C ALA A 267 -13.37 -12.66 4.02
N ILE A 268 -14.35 -12.39 4.87
CA ILE A 268 -14.55 -11.05 5.47
C ILE A 268 -13.34 -10.58 6.24
N ASP A 269 -12.64 -11.49 6.91
CA ASP A 269 -11.43 -11.16 7.65
C ASP A 269 -10.38 -10.50 6.75
N ARG A 270 -10.22 -10.97 5.52
CA ARG A 270 -9.32 -10.38 4.52
C ARG A 270 -9.75 -8.99 4.07
N TYR A 271 -11.06 -8.74 4.03
CA TYR A 271 -11.57 -7.41 3.74
C TYR A 271 -11.28 -6.43 4.88
N ALA A 272 -11.48 -6.87 6.13
CA ALA A 272 -11.23 -6.06 7.31
C ALA A 272 -9.74 -5.69 7.47
N GLU A 273 -8.83 -6.63 7.26
CA GLU A 273 -7.37 -6.41 7.30
C GLU A 273 -6.94 -5.27 6.38
N GLN A 274 -7.39 -5.26 5.12
CA GLN A 274 -7.08 -4.19 4.17
C GLN A 274 -7.56 -2.81 4.65
N LEU A 275 -8.75 -2.75 5.27
CA LEU A 275 -9.27 -1.51 5.85
C LEU A 275 -8.45 -1.04 7.06
N TRP A 276 -8.02 -1.98 7.92
CA TRP A 276 -7.22 -1.66 9.10
C TRP A 276 -5.82 -1.19 8.72
N ASP A 277 -5.15 -1.87 7.82
CA ASP A 277 -3.78 -1.56 7.40
C ASP A 277 -3.65 -0.15 6.80
N GLY A 278 -4.57 0.24 5.91
CA GLY A 278 -4.63 1.60 5.38
C GLY A 278 -4.81 2.65 6.49
N LEU A 279 -5.62 2.34 7.51
CA LEU A 279 -5.86 3.23 8.64
C LEU A 279 -4.73 3.21 9.67
N PHE A 280 -4.04 2.08 9.88
CA PHE A 280 -2.80 2.03 10.66
C PHE A 280 -1.68 2.84 10.00
N ALA A 281 -1.66 2.90 8.69
CA ALA A 281 -0.78 3.78 7.92
C ALA A 281 -1.18 5.27 7.99
N LYS A 282 -2.30 5.60 8.68
CA LYS A 282 -2.84 6.95 8.88
C LYS A 282 -3.45 7.59 7.63
N ALA A 283 -4.15 6.80 6.82
CA ALA A 283 -5.00 7.35 5.77
C ALA A 283 -6.10 8.24 6.39
N PRO A 284 -6.25 9.51 5.94
CA PRO A 284 -7.26 10.41 6.46
C PRO A 284 -8.67 10.11 5.94
N GLU A 285 -8.77 9.35 4.84
CA GLU A 285 -10.02 8.89 4.26
C GLU A 285 -9.88 7.43 3.82
N GLN A 286 -10.89 6.61 4.10
CA GLN A 286 -10.99 5.23 3.63
C GLN A 286 -12.06 5.15 2.55
N MET A 287 -11.66 4.83 1.33
CA MET A 287 -12.56 4.61 0.20
C MET A 287 -12.97 3.15 0.12
N LEU A 288 -14.27 2.94 -0.04
CA LEU A 288 -14.88 1.64 -0.30
C LEU A 288 -15.32 1.58 -1.77
N PHE A 289 -14.70 0.76 -2.54
CA PHE A 289 -15.10 0.48 -3.92
C PHE A 289 -15.91 -0.82 -3.94
N ASN A 290 -17.18 -0.84 -4.39
CA ASN A 290 -17.97 0.29 -4.83
C ASN A 290 -19.40 0.21 -4.26
N TRP A 291 -20.28 1.14 -4.66
CA TRP A 291 -21.66 1.24 -4.18
C TRP A 291 -22.49 -0.04 -4.38
N HIS A 292 -22.37 -0.68 -5.55
CA HIS A 292 -23.21 -1.82 -5.91
C HIS A 292 -23.13 -2.98 -4.89
N PRO A 293 -21.97 -3.57 -4.57
CA PRO A 293 -21.89 -4.61 -3.54
C PRO A 293 -22.28 -4.13 -2.15
N MET A 294 -22.14 -2.83 -1.83
CA MET A 294 -22.60 -2.28 -0.54
C MET A 294 -24.12 -2.19 -0.46
N ALA A 295 -24.80 -1.98 -1.59
CA ALA A 295 -26.25 -1.88 -1.68
C ALA A 295 -26.97 -3.22 -1.84
N GLU A 296 -26.25 -4.30 -2.15
CA GLU A 296 -26.84 -5.62 -2.29
C GLU A 296 -27.06 -6.31 -0.93
N PRO A 297 -28.08 -7.20 -0.83
CA PRO A 297 -28.18 -8.08 0.31
C PRO A 297 -26.96 -8.97 0.42
N GLY A 298 -26.58 -9.33 1.64
CA GLY A 298 -25.65 -10.40 1.87
C GLY A 298 -26.12 -11.69 1.19
N PRO A 299 -25.22 -12.63 0.90
CA PRO A 299 -25.58 -13.88 0.27
C PRO A 299 -26.63 -14.62 1.11
N ALA A 300 -27.58 -15.27 0.45
CA ALA A 300 -28.63 -16.06 1.12
C ALA A 300 -28.04 -17.23 1.94
N ASP A 301 -26.84 -17.62 1.62
CA ASP A 301 -26.03 -18.63 2.30
C ASP A 301 -24.88 -17.98 3.11
N ALA A 302 -25.22 -17.03 3.97
CA ALA A 302 -24.25 -16.31 4.80
C ALA A 302 -23.30 -17.20 5.62
N GLY A 303 -23.63 -18.49 5.79
CA GLY A 303 -22.74 -19.52 6.33
C GLY A 303 -21.77 -20.12 5.33
N THR A 304 -21.81 -19.74 4.05
CA THR A 304 -20.91 -20.18 3.00
C THR A 304 -20.00 -19.04 2.51
N ARG A 305 -19.21 -19.27 1.50
CA ARG A 305 -18.25 -18.29 0.99
C ARG A 305 -18.90 -17.03 0.41
N PRO A 306 -18.29 -15.85 0.61
CA PRO A 306 -17.00 -15.56 1.27
C PRO A 306 -17.05 -15.57 2.80
N TRP A 307 -18.21 -15.79 3.41
CA TRP A 307 -18.45 -15.60 4.83
C TRP A 307 -18.07 -16.82 5.70
N ALA A 308 -17.86 -17.99 5.10
CA ALA A 308 -17.78 -19.28 5.81
C ALA A 308 -16.44 -19.55 6.44
N ASN A 309 -15.33 -19.14 6.17
CA ASN A 309 -14.04 -19.55 6.71
C ASN A 309 -13.41 -18.47 7.59
N GLN A 310 -14.22 -17.89 8.47
CA GLN A 310 -13.74 -16.85 9.37
C GLN A 310 -13.20 -17.47 10.64
N ALA A 311 -11.95 -17.19 10.94
CA ALA A 311 -11.28 -17.68 12.14
C ALA A 311 -11.13 -16.60 13.21
N THR A 312 -11.57 -15.37 12.94
CA THR A 312 -11.46 -14.22 13.85
C THR A 312 -12.31 -14.41 15.12
N SER A 313 -11.87 -13.77 16.20
CA SER A 313 -12.69 -13.58 17.40
C SER A 313 -13.76 -12.50 17.25
N LEU A 314 -13.74 -11.72 16.18
CA LEU A 314 -14.76 -10.69 15.90
C LEU A 314 -16.07 -11.34 15.51
N LYS A 315 -17.16 -10.72 15.95
CA LYS A 315 -18.51 -11.15 15.60
C LYS A 315 -19.00 -10.32 14.43
N TRP A 316 -18.78 -10.81 13.24
CA TRP A 316 -19.27 -10.13 12.05
C TRP A 316 -20.80 -10.14 12.01
N PRO A 317 -21.46 -8.99 11.78
CA PRO A 317 -22.91 -8.86 11.74
C PRO A 317 -23.49 -9.37 10.41
N ILE A 318 -23.04 -10.53 9.95
CA ILE A 318 -23.44 -11.11 8.68
C ILE A 318 -24.67 -11.98 8.86
N THR A 319 -25.73 -11.61 8.18
CA THR A 319 -27.01 -12.31 8.11
C THR A 319 -27.52 -12.29 6.68
N ASP A 320 -28.60 -12.98 6.38
CA ASP A 320 -29.23 -12.97 5.05
C ASP A 320 -29.61 -11.57 4.53
N GLY A 321 -29.68 -10.57 5.41
CA GLY A 321 -29.98 -9.19 5.06
C GLY A 321 -28.77 -8.27 5.00
N ASN A 322 -27.64 -8.66 5.59
CA ASN A 322 -26.45 -7.83 5.77
C ASN A 322 -25.28 -8.36 4.94
N GLY A 323 -24.60 -7.47 4.23
CA GLY A 323 -23.50 -7.83 3.34
C GLY A 323 -22.22 -7.05 3.64
N TRP A 324 -21.51 -6.66 2.59
CA TRP A 324 -20.24 -5.94 2.67
C TRP A 324 -20.32 -4.61 3.43
N ALA A 325 -21.46 -3.90 3.33
CA ALA A 325 -21.66 -2.65 4.07
C ALA A 325 -21.60 -2.86 5.59
N ALA A 326 -22.22 -3.91 6.10
CA ALA A 326 -22.19 -4.24 7.52
C ALA A 326 -20.79 -4.68 7.97
N ALA A 327 -20.09 -5.47 7.16
CA ALA A 327 -18.72 -5.88 7.42
C ALA A 327 -17.75 -4.68 7.45
N ALA A 328 -17.87 -3.78 6.48
CA ALA A 328 -17.09 -2.54 6.44
C ALA A 328 -17.34 -1.69 7.70
N ASN A 329 -18.60 -1.50 8.09
CA ASN A 329 -18.95 -0.71 9.27
C ASN A 329 -18.34 -1.29 10.56
N GLU A 330 -18.39 -2.61 10.73
CA GLU A 330 -17.79 -3.27 11.90
C GLU A 330 -16.27 -3.10 11.91
N ALA A 331 -15.60 -3.36 10.79
CA ALA A 331 -14.15 -3.20 10.66
C ALA A 331 -13.73 -1.76 10.97
N LEU A 332 -14.40 -0.77 10.37
CA LEU A 332 -14.12 0.65 10.56
C LEU A 332 -14.41 1.12 11.99
N HIS A 333 -15.46 0.62 12.63
CA HIS A 333 -15.80 0.94 14.01
C HIS A 333 -14.77 0.41 15.01
N VAL A 334 -14.33 -0.83 14.82
CA VAL A 334 -13.32 -1.46 15.68
C VAL A 334 -12.02 -0.67 15.64
N VAL A 335 -11.54 -0.33 14.45
CA VAL A 335 -10.26 0.39 14.31
C VAL A 335 -10.36 1.85 14.77
N ASP A 336 -11.48 2.54 14.52
CA ASP A 336 -11.67 3.93 14.99
C ASP A 336 -11.54 4.06 16.51
N GLY A 337 -11.96 3.03 17.25
CA GLY A 337 -11.84 2.97 18.71
C GLY A 337 -10.39 3.04 19.22
N VAL A 338 -9.40 2.74 18.39
CA VAL A 338 -7.99 2.68 18.78
C VAL A 338 -7.09 3.69 18.06
N LEU A 339 -7.46 4.17 16.87
CA LEU A 339 -6.63 5.04 16.04
C LEU A 339 -6.17 6.33 16.72
N GLY A 340 -6.99 6.87 17.63
CA GLY A 340 -6.65 8.07 18.40
C GLY A 340 -5.48 7.88 19.37
N GLN A 341 -5.13 6.64 19.70
CA GLN A 341 -3.99 6.30 20.56
C GLN A 341 -2.66 6.24 19.79
N LEU A 342 -2.73 6.14 18.47
CA LEU A 342 -1.57 5.93 17.59
C LEU A 342 -1.03 7.27 17.09
N GLY A 343 0.28 7.46 17.23
CA GLY A 343 0.99 8.62 16.70
C GLY A 343 1.21 8.55 15.18
N ARG A 344 2.19 9.31 14.68
CA ARG A 344 2.68 9.18 13.30
C ARG A 344 3.43 7.86 13.15
N PRO A 345 3.19 7.09 12.06
CA PRO A 345 3.93 5.86 11.78
C PRO A 345 5.44 6.09 11.66
N VAL A 346 6.20 5.09 12.11
CA VAL A 346 7.66 5.00 11.95
C VAL A 346 8.05 3.54 11.76
N GLY A 347 9.24 3.29 11.23
CA GLY A 347 9.75 1.94 11.01
C GLY A 347 11.25 1.93 10.75
N ILE A 348 11.78 0.77 10.39
CA ILE A 348 13.12 0.62 9.83
C ILE A 348 13.14 1.35 8.48
N ALA A 349 14.02 2.32 8.36
CA ALA A 349 14.11 3.10 7.14
C ALA A 349 14.60 2.23 5.97
N SER A 350 13.89 2.29 4.87
CA SER A 350 14.28 1.66 3.61
C SER A 350 14.18 2.65 2.46
N TYR A 351 14.83 2.35 1.34
CA TYR A 351 14.97 3.27 0.21
C TYR A 351 14.54 2.62 -1.09
N ARG A 352 13.53 3.21 -1.71
CA ARG A 352 13.09 2.86 -3.06
C ARG A 352 12.94 4.16 -3.88
N PRO A 353 13.94 4.52 -4.72
CA PRO A 353 13.81 5.68 -5.59
C PRO A 353 12.66 5.49 -6.60
N PRO A 354 12.09 6.57 -7.14
CA PRO A 354 11.16 6.46 -8.26
C PRO A 354 11.77 5.65 -9.40
N HIS A 355 10.94 4.87 -10.07
CA HIS A 355 11.34 3.97 -11.17
C HIS A 355 12.27 2.82 -10.80
N ALA A 356 12.45 2.54 -9.51
CA ALA A 356 13.21 1.39 -9.05
C ALA A 356 12.57 0.07 -9.52
N THR A 357 13.42 -0.91 -9.80
CA THR A 357 13.07 -2.30 -10.11
C THR A 357 14.01 -3.23 -9.37
N GLY A 358 13.59 -4.46 -9.17
CA GLY A 358 14.35 -5.50 -8.50
C GLY A 358 13.94 -5.70 -7.04
N GLU A 359 13.88 -6.97 -6.65
CA GLU A 359 13.35 -7.43 -5.35
C GLU A 359 12.01 -6.76 -4.99
N ASP A 360 11.15 -6.61 -6.00
CA ASP A 360 9.84 -6.01 -5.85
C ASP A 360 8.99 -6.82 -4.86
N PHE A 361 8.22 -6.12 -4.01
CA PHE A 361 7.40 -6.69 -2.92
C PHE A 361 8.18 -7.37 -1.78
N LEU A 362 9.51 -7.48 -1.82
CA LEU A 362 10.28 -8.10 -0.74
C LEU A 362 9.98 -7.48 0.63
N HIS A 363 9.78 -6.16 0.68
CA HIS A 363 9.44 -5.44 1.92
C HIS A 363 8.16 -5.99 2.57
N ASN A 364 7.18 -6.43 1.78
CA ASN A 364 5.91 -6.96 2.28
C ASN A 364 6.10 -8.31 2.97
N TYR A 365 6.94 -9.18 2.40
CA TYR A 365 7.32 -10.44 3.05
C TYR A 365 8.07 -10.19 4.36
N ILE A 366 8.98 -9.22 4.38
CA ILE A 366 9.72 -8.84 5.60
C ILE A 366 8.76 -8.22 6.63
N GLY A 367 7.79 -7.41 6.20
CA GLY A 367 6.73 -6.86 7.06
C GLY A 367 5.90 -7.94 7.73
N ASN A 368 5.50 -8.97 6.97
CA ASN A 368 4.79 -10.14 7.49
C ASN A 368 5.64 -11.02 8.44
N LEU A 369 6.95 -10.80 8.52
CA LEU A 369 7.81 -11.38 9.57
C LEU A 369 7.88 -10.51 10.83
N GLY A 370 7.10 -9.44 10.91
CA GLY A 370 7.03 -8.54 12.06
C GLY A 370 8.18 -7.52 12.14
N VAL A 371 8.72 -7.12 10.99
CA VAL A 371 9.68 -6.00 10.88
C VAL A 371 8.91 -4.77 10.38
N PRO A 372 8.75 -3.71 11.20
CA PRO A 372 8.06 -2.50 10.76
C PRO A 372 8.96 -1.74 9.78
N ILE A 373 8.46 -1.45 8.59
CA ILE A 373 9.21 -0.78 7.52
C ILE A 373 8.62 0.60 7.25
N GLU A 374 9.50 1.57 7.01
CA GLU A 374 9.15 2.89 6.49
C GLU A 374 9.93 3.12 5.20
N LEU A 375 9.25 3.04 4.06
CA LEU A 375 9.84 3.11 2.73
C LEU A 375 9.86 4.55 2.21
N TYR A 376 11.04 5.02 1.80
CA TYR A 376 11.27 6.39 1.34
C TYR A 376 11.64 6.45 -0.13
N PRO A 377 11.13 7.45 -0.90
CA PRO A 377 11.58 7.73 -2.26
C PRO A 377 12.96 8.42 -2.29
N GLU A 378 13.40 8.98 -1.17
CA GLU A 378 14.72 9.59 -0.99
C GLU A 378 15.55 8.81 0.01
N TYR A 379 16.86 8.76 -0.21
CA TYR A 379 17.78 8.03 0.66
C TYR A 379 17.76 8.57 2.10
N PRO A 380 17.44 7.75 3.10
CA PRO A 380 17.26 8.18 4.49
C PRO A 380 18.60 8.37 5.23
N ALA A 381 19.41 9.33 4.82
CA ALA A 381 20.79 9.54 5.27
C ALA A 381 20.97 9.73 6.79
N GLY A 382 19.91 10.14 7.49
CA GLY A 382 19.95 10.36 8.96
C GLY A 382 19.49 9.15 9.79
N ALA A 383 19.09 8.04 9.15
CA ALA A 383 18.62 6.87 9.87
C ALA A 383 19.77 6.07 10.48
N HIS A 384 19.54 5.54 11.68
CA HIS A 384 20.52 4.72 12.37
C HIS A 384 20.62 3.30 11.77
N THR A 385 19.49 2.75 11.31
CA THR A 385 19.42 1.45 10.64
C THR A 385 18.71 1.64 9.31
N ILE A 386 19.32 1.18 8.22
CA ILE A 386 18.82 1.33 6.85
C ILE A 386 18.80 -0.04 6.20
N LEU A 387 17.64 -0.44 5.68
CA LEU A 387 17.47 -1.64 4.86
C LEU A 387 17.44 -1.24 3.38
N LEU A 388 18.30 -1.86 2.57
CA LEU A 388 18.42 -1.58 1.15
C LEU A 388 18.23 -2.87 0.34
N THR A 389 17.21 -2.89 -0.49
CA THR A 389 16.93 -3.95 -1.46
C THR A 389 17.53 -3.62 -2.82
N GLU A 390 17.44 -4.55 -3.77
CA GLU A 390 17.95 -4.38 -5.14
C GLU A 390 17.45 -3.09 -5.80
N GLY A 391 16.19 -2.71 -5.55
CA GLY A 391 15.61 -1.47 -6.09
C GLY A 391 16.43 -0.22 -5.82
N ALA A 392 17.21 -0.18 -4.73
CA ALA A 392 18.13 0.92 -4.43
C ALA A 392 19.27 1.05 -5.44
N ALA A 393 19.59 0.01 -6.22
CA ALA A 393 20.61 0.05 -7.26
C ALA A 393 20.25 0.98 -8.44
N THR A 394 18.99 1.35 -8.58
CA THR A 394 18.54 2.35 -9.57
C THR A 394 19.21 3.71 -9.32
N ASP A 395 19.59 4.02 -8.09
CA ASP A 395 20.37 5.21 -7.75
C ASP A 395 21.86 5.01 -8.10
N PRO A 396 22.43 5.76 -9.07
CA PRO A 396 23.83 5.62 -9.43
C PRO A 396 24.80 6.00 -8.30
N ALA A 397 24.35 6.77 -7.31
CA ALA A 397 25.15 7.20 -6.17
C ALA A 397 25.01 6.30 -4.92
N ILE A 398 24.33 5.15 -5.04
CA ILE A 398 23.97 4.32 -3.87
C ILE A 398 25.20 3.90 -3.05
N ILE A 399 26.28 3.46 -3.68
CA ILE A 399 27.52 3.06 -2.98
C ILE A 399 28.11 4.20 -2.16
N ALA A 400 28.16 5.40 -2.73
CA ALA A 400 28.65 6.59 -2.01
C ALA A 400 27.71 6.99 -0.85
N LYS A 401 26.40 6.76 -0.98
CA LYS A 401 25.43 7.00 0.09
C LYS A 401 25.58 5.99 1.22
N ILE A 402 25.74 4.70 0.90
CA ILE A 402 26.03 3.63 1.89
C ILE A 402 27.30 3.97 2.65
N LYS A 403 28.38 4.29 1.93
CA LYS A 403 29.69 4.64 2.54
C LYS A 403 29.54 5.77 3.56
N ARG A 404 28.89 6.87 3.20
CA ARG A 404 28.67 8.01 4.12
C ARG A 404 27.84 7.63 5.35
N SER A 405 26.83 6.78 5.18
CA SER A 405 26.02 6.30 6.31
C SER A 405 26.84 5.45 7.28
N LEU A 406 27.69 4.55 6.77
CA LEU A 406 28.61 3.75 7.59
C LEU A 406 29.65 4.62 8.30
N GLU A 407 30.24 5.60 7.63
CA GLU A 407 31.16 6.58 8.21
C GLU A 407 30.48 7.41 9.32
N GLY A 408 29.17 7.67 9.17
CA GLY A 408 28.32 8.33 10.15
C GLY A 408 27.92 7.45 11.35
N GLY A 409 28.20 6.14 11.30
CA GLY A 409 27.90 5.19 12.38
C GLY A 409 26.56 4.46 12.22
N ALA A 410 25.95 4.49 11.04
CA ALA A 410 24.73 3.74 10.79
C ALA A 410 24.99 2.23 10.60
N ASN A 411 23.98 1.42 10.90
CA ASN A 411 23.88 0.04 10.48
C ASN A 411 23.20 0.01 9.10
N VAL A 412 23.90 -0.48 8.09
CA VAL A 412 23.35 -0.62 6.74
C VAL A 412 23.20 -2.10 6.42
N ILE A 413 21.99 -2.50 6.10
CA ILE A 413 21.62 -3.86 5.72
C ILE A 413 21.37 -3.86 4.24
N VAL A 414 22.10 -4.67 3.49
CA VAL A 414 21.92 -4.84 2.05
C VAL A 414 21.43 -6.28 1.79
N THR A 415 20.59 -6.45 0.78
CA THR A 415 20.16 -7.76 0.31
C THR A 415 21.16 -8.36 -0.67
N SER A 416 21.04 -9.66 -0.94
CA SER A 416 21.84 -10.33 -1.98
C SER A 416 21.59 -9.76 -3.36
N GLY A 417 20.35 -9.34 -3.67
CA GLY A 417 20.02 -8.68 -4.95
C GLY A 417 20.74 -7.34 -5.10
N LEU A 418 20.77 -6.50 -4.05
CA LEU A 418 21.53 -5.24 -4.11
C LEU A 418 23.03 -5.48 -4.26
N LEU A 419 23.61 -6.48 -3.57
CA LEU A 419 25.01 -6.86 -3.77
C LEU A 419 25.28 -7.23 -5.23
N GLU A 420 24.47 -8.11 -5.81
CA GLU A 420 24.62 -8.57 -7.20
C GLU A 420 24.53 -7.40 -8.17
N ALA A 421 23.54 -6.53 -8.03
CA ALA A 421 23.34 -5.35 -8.88
C ALA A 421 24.43 -4.28 -8.77
N THR A 422 25.26 -4.31 -7.70
CA THR A 422 26.23 -3.24 -7.42
C THR A 422 27.68 -3.72 -7.27
N GLN A 423 27.96 -5.03 -7.25
CA GLN A 423 29.32 -5.57 -7.02
C GLN A 423 30.36 -5.07 -8.02
N ASP A 424 29.96 -4.79 -9.27
CA ASP A 424 30.81 -4.24 -10.32
C ASP A 424 30.75 -2.70 -10.41
N ARG A 425 30.02 -2.06 -9.47
CA ARG A 425 29.83 -0.61 -9.40
C ARG A 425 30.49 0.03 -8.16
N GLY A 426 31.52 -0.63 -7.60
CA GLY A 426 32.28 -0.15 -6.46
C GLY A 426 31.87 -0.72 -5.10
N PHE A 427 30.96 -1.69 -5.04
CA PHE A 427 30.58 -2.32 -3.77
C PHE A 427 31.79 -2.94 -3.03
N ARG A 428 32.79 -3.45 -3.77
CA ARG A 428 34.01 -4.04 -3.22
C ARG A 428 34.86 -3.05 -2.40
N ASP A 429 34.67 -1.75 -2.56
CA ASP A 429 35.31 -0.73 -1.70
C ASP A 429 34.69 -0.70 -0.28
N LEU A 430 33.53 -1.32 -0.09
CA LEU A 430 32.86 -1.45 1.21
C LEU A 430 33.15 -2.79 1.87
N ALA A 431 33.06 -3.88 1.12
CA ALA A 431 33.36 -5.24 1.57
C ALA A 431 33.66 -6.14 0.35
N GLU A 432 34.59 -7.06 0.50
CA GLU A 432 34.98 -8.02 -0.56
C GLU A 432 34.01 -9.21 -0.64
N TRP A 433 32.71 -8.88 -0.80
CA TRP A 433 31.66 -9.85 -1.02
C TRP A 433 31.33 -9.98 -2.52
N GLN A 434 30.94 -11.19 -2.90
CA GLN A 434 30.62 -11.51 -4.30
C GLN A 434 29.39 -12.42 -4.41
N ALA A 435 28.40 -12.01 -5.17
CA ALA A 435 27.39 -12.89 -5.71
C ALA A 435 28.01 -13.65 -6.90
N THR A 436 27.89 -14.98 -6.91
CA THR A 436 28.57 -15.82 -7.90
C THR A 436 27.72 -16.13 -9.14
N GLY A 437 26.42 -15.81 -9.10
CA GLY A 437 25.43 -16.21 -10.10
C GLY A 437 25.00 -17.67 -10.00
N HIS A 438 25.48 -18.42 -9.00
CA HIS A 438 25.02 -19.79 -8.72
C HIS A 438 23.93 -19.77 -7.66
N VAL A 439 23.04 -20.76 -7.72
CA VAL A 439 22.00 -21.01 -6.73
C VAL A 439 22.37 -22.26 -5.92
N ILE A 440 22.15 -22.18 -4.61
CA ILE A 440 22.42 -23.26 -3.65
C ILE A 440 21.13 -23.67 -2.94
N SER A 441 21.02 -24.94 -2.62
CA SER A 441 19.88 -25.51 -1.89
C SER A 441 20.27 -25.76 -0.45
N ILE A 442 19.62 -25.08 0.51
CA ILE A 442 19.94 -25.10 1.94
C ILE A 442 18.75 -25.66 2.73
N ASP A 443 19.01 -26.60 3.62
CA ASP A 443 18.03 -27.19 4.53
C ASP A 443 18.43 -27.16 6.01
N ARG A 444 19.66 -26.70 6.31
CA ARG A 444 20.19 -26.62 7.68
C ARG A 444 20.84 -25.27 7.93
N TYR A 445 20.55 -24.69 9.06
CA TYR A 445 21.00 -23.35 9.43
C TYR A 445 21.67 -23.34 10.80
N PHE A 446 22.71 -22.50 10.97
CA PHE A 446 23.50 -22.41 12.17
C PHE A 446 23.77 -20.94 12.57
N ASP A 447 23.62 -20.66 13.87
CA ASP A 447 23.98 -19.39 14.50
C ASP A 447 25.38 -19.51 15.14
N GLY A 448 26.20 -18.46 15.08
CA GLY A 448 27.49 -18.33 15.72
C GLY A 448 28.71 -18.45 14.82
N PHE A 449 29.85 -18.02 15.39
CA PHE A 449 31.14 -17.98 14.72
C PHE A 449 31.90 -19.30 14.86
N GLY A 450 32.72 -19.59 13.85
CA GLY A 450 33.80 -20.54 13.90
C GLY A 450 33.41 -22.01 13.78
N ALA A 451 34.42 -22.85 13.64
CA ALA A 451 34.25 -24.29 13.47
C ALA A 451 33.80 -24.93 14.80
N GLY A 452 32.64 -25.52 14.80
CA GLY A 452 32.17 -26.39 15.88
C GLY A 452 31.35 -25.76 16.99
N ASN A 453 31.20 -24.42 17.02
CA ASN A 453 30.48 -23.73 18.09
C ASN A 453 29.09 -23.21 17.66
N GLY A 454 28.66 -23.48 16.42
CA GLY A 454 27.37 -23.02 15.88
C GLY A 454 26.22 -23.80 16.51
N ARG A 455 25.21 -23.07 17.00
CA ARG A 455 23.93 -23.66 17.39
C ARG A 455 23.08 -23.89 16.14
N GLU A 456 22.57 -25.09 15.94
CA GLU A 456 21.64 -25.38 14.88
C GLU A 456 20.29 -24.68 15.13
N LEU A 457 19.83 -23.95 14.13
CA LEU A 457 18.55 -23.24 14.11
C LEU A 457 17.57 -24.10 13.32
N ARG A 458 16.68 -24.80 14.00
CA ARG A 458 15.73 -25.74 13.37
C ARG A 458 14.35 -25.62 14.01
N GLU A 459 13.37 -25.99 13.19
CA GLU A 459 11.97 -26.07 13.58
C GLU A 459 11.36 -27.33 12.99
N SER A 460 10.51 -28.02 13.77
CA SER A 460 9.81 -29.20 13.29
C SER A 460 8.82 -28.80 12.19
N GLY A 461 8.85 -29.51 11.06
CA GLY A 461 7.98 -29.22 9.91
C GLY A 461 8.55 -28.23 8.89
N LYS A 462 9.60 -27.46 9.23
CA LYS A 462 10.30 -26.55 8.30
C LYS A 462 11.67 -27.13 7.94
N THR A 463 11.65 -28.20 7.15
CA THR A 463 12.85 -28.97 6.75
C THR A 463 13.02 -29.06 5.24
N ALA A 464 12.11 -28.47 4.47
CA ALA A 464 12.25 -28.42 3.02
C ALA A 464 13.46 -27.56 2.62
N PRO A 465 14.24 -27.98 1.63
CA PRO A 465 15.33 -27.16 1.12
C PRO A 465 14.81 -25.86 0.50
N VAL A 466 15.50 -24.75 0.81
CA VAL A 466 15.26 -23.44 0.25
C VAL A 466 16.41 -23.05 -0.67
N LEU A 467 16.08 -22.43 -1.80
CA LEU A 467 17.05 -21.98 -2.80
C LEU A 467 17.52 -20.55 -2.47
N PHE A 468 18.84 -20.35 -2.45
CA PHE A 468 19.47 -19.07 -2.22
C PHE A 468 20.53 -18.78 -3.29
N PRO A 469 20.81 -17.51 -3.63
CA PRO A 469 21.98 -17.15 -4.39
C PRO A 469 23.25 -17.46 -3.60
N GLU A 470 24.28 -18.00 -4.25
CA GLU A 470 25.56 -18.24 -3.61
C GLU A 470 26.33 -16.94 -3.45
N VAL A 471 26.61 -16.57 -2.20
CA VAL A 471 27.49 -15.44 -1.86
C VAL A 471 28.80 -15.95 -1.30
N ARG A 472 29.91 -15.35 -1.72
CA ARG A 472 31.28 -15.61 -1.21
C ARG A 472 31.86 -14.35 -0.58
N PHE A 473 32.75 -14.54 0.37
CA PHE A 473 33.58 -13.51 0.95
C PHE A 473 35.01 -14.03 1.11
N TYR A 474 36.00 -13.15 0.98
CA TYR A 474 37.39 -13.55 0.79
C TYR A 474 38.33 -13.03 1.88
N THR A 475 37.83 -12.29 2.84
CA THR A 475 38.60 -11.63 3.90
C THR A 475 38.16 -12.06 5.28
N ASN A 476 39.05 -11.88 6.28
CA ASN A 476 38.75 -12.20 7.70
C ASN A 476 38.12 -11.02 8.45
N ASP A 477 37.80 -9.94 7.80
CA ASP A 477 37.09 -8.79 8.35
C ASP A 477 35.56 -8.94 8.25
N SER A 478 35.11 -10.00 7.58
CA SER A 478 33.72 -10.34 7.40
C SER A 478 33.37 -11.65 8.09
N TRP A 479 32.22 -11.68 8.77
CA TRP A 479 31.78 -12.83 9.54
C TRP A 479 30.41 -13.32 9.10
N GLY A 480 30.31 -14.61 8.77
CA GLY A 480 29.04 -15.29 8.58
C GLY A 480 28.38 -15.57 9.91
N ILE A 481 27.56 -14.63 10.41
CA ILE A 481 26.91 -14.73 11.72
C ILE A 481 25.72 -15.69 11.72
N ILE A 482 25.07 -15.87 10.57
CA ILE A 482 24.14 -16.99 10.32
C ILE A 482 24.60 -17.67 9.04
N ARG A 483 24.63 -19.00 9.06
CA ARG A 483 25.11 -19.82 7.94
C ARG A 483 24.11 -20.90 7.59
N GLY A 484 23.92 -21.12 6.28
CA GLY A 484 23.30 -22.31 5.75
C GLY A 484 24.33 -23.38 5.41
N VAL A 485 23.98 -24.64 5.44
CA VAL A 485 24.86 -25.76 5.10
C VAL A 485 24.27 -26.59 3.98
N ALA A 486 25.06 -26.82 2.96
CA ALA A 486 24.75 -27.73 1.86
C ALA A 486 26.00 -28.54 1.49
N ALA A 487 25.86 -29.84 1.24
CA ALA A 487 26.95 -30.72 0.83
C ALA A 487 28.23 -30.56 1.69
N ALA A 488 28.09 -30.48 3.00
CA ALA A 488 29.16 -30.29 3.97
C ALA A 488 29.94 -28.96 3.85
N LYS A 489 29.39 -27.97 3.15
CA LYS A 489 29.95 -26.62 2.99
C LYS A 489 29.02 -25.57 3.60
N GLY A 490 29.59 -24.58 4.27
CA GLY A 490 28.84 -23.46 4.85
C GLY A 490 28.74 -22.29 3.89
N PHE A 491 27.56 -21.66 3.84
CA PHE A 491 27.26 -20.47 3.05
C PHE A 491 26.70 -19.37 3.95
N PRO A 492 27.04 -18.10 3.74
CA PRO A 492 26.53 -17.02 4.58
C PRO A 492 25.05 -16.73 4.25
N MET A 493 24.21 -16.76 5.30
CA MET A 493 22.83 -16.26 5.23
C MET A 493 22.77 -14.83 5.75
N VAL A 494 23.62 -14.50 6.75
CA VAL A 494 23.88 -13.12 7.18
C VAL A 494 25.38 -12.93 7.34
N LEU A 495 25.95 -11.99 6.60
CA LEU A 495 27.31 -11.48 6.77
C LEU A 495 27.29 -10.18 7.57
N MET A 496 28.36 -9.94 8.30
CA MET A 496 28.63 -8.70 9.03
C MET A 496 30.06 -8.24 8.74
N ASN A 497 30.23 -6.95 8.48
CA ASN A 497 31.53 -6.28 8.34
C ASN A 497 31.47 -4.93 9.06
N HIS A 498 32.52 -4.58 9.77
CA HIS A 498 32.66 -3.25 10.36
C HIS A 498 33.33 -2.30 9.37
N TYR A 499 32.67 -1.18 9.07
CA TYR A 499 33.21 -0.15 8.21
C TYR A 499 33.19 1.21 8.92
N SER A 500 34.36 1.75 9.22
CA SER A 500 34.50 2.98 9.98
C SER A 500 33.79 2.92 11.33
N LYS A 501 32.73 3.71 11.54
CA LYS A 501 31.91 3.74 12.78
C LYS A 501 30.66 2.90 12.69
N GLY A 502 30.30 2.44 11.49
CA GLY A 502 29.07 1.72 11.20
C GLY A 502 29.32 0.22 11.01
N THR A 503 28.23 -0.48 10.79
CA THR A 503 28.24 -1.92 10.49
C THR A 503 27.46 -2.18 9.21
N LEU A 504 28.10 -2.85 8.26
CA LEU A 504 27.49 -3.33 7.05
C LEU A 504 27.05 -4.78 7.25
N TYR A 505 25.78 -5.05 6.95
CA TYR A 505 25.23 -6.39 6.95
C TYR A 505 24.79 -6.77 5.53
N LEU A 506 24.98 -8.04 5.17
CA LEU A 506 24.29 -8.66 4.05
C LEU A 506 23.26 -9.62 4.62
N TRP A 507 22.04 -9.55 4.10
CA TRP A 507 21.00 -10.54 4.29
C TRP A 507 20.75 -11.26 2.96
N THR A 508 21.15 -12.54 2.86
CA THR A 508 20.94 -13.36 1.66
C THR A 508 19.46 -13.72 1.57
N MET A 509 18.79 -13.25 0.52
CA MET A 509 17.38 -13.51 0.27
C MET A 509 17.20 -14.83 -0.47
N PRO A 510 16.13 -15.60 -0.20
CA PRO A 510 15.81 -16.76 -1.02
C PRO A 510 15.39 -16.33 -2.43
N GLU A 511 15.59 -17.23 -3.42
CA GLU A 511 15.18 -17.01 -4.81
C GLU A 511 13.67 -16.76 -4.97
N ASN A 512 12.87 -17.41 -4.13
CA ASN A 512 11.45 -17.14 -3.98
C ASN A 512 11.21 -16.49 -2.61
N PHE A 513 10.71 -15.25 -2.58
CA PHE A 513 10.50 -14.53 -1.32
C PHE A 513 9.49 -15.22 -0.40
N GLY A 514 8.53 -15.96 -0.93
CA GLY A 514 7.62 -16.79 -0.14
C GLY A 514 8.34 -17.84 0.72
N ASP A 515 9.55 -18.25 0.34
CA ASP A 515 10.37 -19.17 1.12
C ASP A 515 10.92 -18.54 2.42
N LEU A 516 10.83 -17.23 2.59
CA LEU A 516 11.07 -16.60 3.89
C LEU A 516 10.16 -17.17 4.99
N TYR A 517 8.94 -17.58 4.64
CA TYR A 517 8.00 -18.23 5.56
C TYR A 517 8.30 -19.71 5.81
N ASN A 518 9.12 -20.33 4.94
CA ASN A 518 9.59 -21.70 5.10
C ASN A 518 10.86 -21.82 5.96
N LEU A 519 11.50 -20.70 6.29
CA LEU A 519 12.67 -20.67 7.17
C LEU A 519 12.28 -20.99 8.62
N PRO A 520 13.14 -21.71 9.39
CA PRO A 520 12.88 -21.95 10.80
C PRO A 520 12.69 -20.67 11.60
N GLN A 521 11.65 -20.60 12.43
CA GLN A 521 11.39 -19.44 13.29
C GLN A 521 12.61 -19.01 14.14
N PRO A 522 13.39 -19.94 14.75
CA PRO A 522 14.61 -19.56 15.44
C PRO A 522 15.64 -18.84 14.57
N MET A 523 15.70 -19.13 13.25
CA MET A 523 16.57 -18.41 12.32
C MET A 523 16.06 -16.99 12.09
N ILE A 524 14.77 -16.82 11.80
CA ILE A 524 14.16 -15.50 11.62
C ILE A 524 14.31 -14.63 12.86
N THR A 525 14.10 -15.21 14.06
CA THR A 525 14.32 -14.53 15.33
C THR A 525 15.76 -14.01 15.46
N ARG A 526 16.76 -14.84 15.13
CA ARG A 526 18.17 -14.44 15.19
C ARG A 526 18.53 -13.39 14.15
N ILE A 527 18.00 -13.50 12.93
CA ILE A 527 18.14 -12.46 11.90
C ILE A 527 17.60 -11.12 12.44
N LYS A 528 16.37 -11.10 12.95
CA LYS A 528 15.78 -9.88 13.51
C LYS A 528 16.61 -9.30 14.67
N GLN A 529 17.13 -10.13 15.54
CA GLN A 529 17.99 -9.69 16.65
C GLN A 529 19.30 -9.04 16.16
N TYR A 530 19.95 -9.62 15.16
CA TYR A 530 21.20 -9.06 14.61
C TYR A 530 20.95 -7.77 13.82
N LEU A 531 19.95 -7.76 12.96
CA LEU A 531 19.74 -6.67 12.01
C LEU A 531 18.93 -5.51 12.60
N PHE A 532 17.94 -5.79 13.44
CA PHE A 532 16.96 -4.83 13.92
C PHE A 532 16.88 -4.72 15.46
N GLY A 533 17.75 -5.40 16.20
CA GLY A 533 17.69 -5.45 17.67
C GLY A 533 17.83 -4.10 18.38
N ASN A 534 18.31 -3.07 17.69
CA ASN A 534 18.37 -1.69 18.19
C ASN A 534 17.04 -0.92 18.06
N ALA A 535 16.02 -1.47 17.40
CA ALA A 535 14.71 -0.85 17.33
C ALA A 535 14.07 -0.77 18.74
N PRO A 536 13.28 0.28 19.02
CA PRO A 536 12.65 0.47 20.33
C PRO A 536 11.78 -0.71 20.78
N VAL A 537 11.13 -1.35 19.83
CA VAL A 537 10.33 -2.56 20.00
C VAL A 537 10.54 -3.48 18.79
N THR A 538 10.66 -4.77 19.07
CA THR A 538 10.65 -5.85 18.08
C THR A 538 9.75 -6.97 18.60
N ILE A 539 9.34 -7.87 17.71
CA ILE A 539 8.54 -9.04 18.11
C ILE A 539 9.22 -10.33 17.67
N ASP A 540 9.07 -11.37 18.49
CA ASP A 540 9.27 -12.75 18.06
C ASP A 540 7.91 -13.42 17.93
N ALA A 541 7.55 -13.77 16.69
CA ALA A 541 6.25 -14.25 16.31
C ALA A 541 6.39 -15.16 15.08
N PRO A 542 5.45 -16.07 14.82
CA PRO A 542 5.40 -16.79 13.55
C PRO A 542 5.28 -15.81 12.38
N ASP A 543 5.49 -16.32 11.16
CA ASP A 543 5.20 -15.57 9.93
C ASP A 543 3.73 -15.09 9.86
N HIS A 544 3.44 -14.12 9.00
CA HIS A 544 2.13 -13.48 8.85
C HIS A 544 1.63 -12.81 10.16
N VAL A 545 2.56 -12.24 10.92
CA VAL A 545 2.28 -11.38 12.06
C VAL A 545 3.05 -10.06 11.87
N ALA A 546 2.32 -8.98 11.65
CA ALA A 546 2.89 -7.66 11.42
C ALA A 546 3.06 -6.86 12.71
N LEU A 547 4.01 -5.92 12.66
CA LEU A 547 4.25 -4.92 13.69
C LEU A 547 4.21 -3.53 13.08
N PHE A 548 3.32 -2.68 13.55
CA PHE A 548 3.25 -1.27 13.16
C PHE A 548 3.66 -0.39 14.34
N THR A 549 4.63 0.49 14.16
CA THR A 549 5.21 1.30 15.23
C THR A 549 4.97 2.80 15.02
N TYR A 550 4.88 3.56 16.12
CA TYR A 550 4.54 4.98 16.09
C TYR A 550 5.46 5.83 16.95
N VAL A 551 5.64 7.10 16.58
CA VAL A 551 6.56 8.05 17.26
C VAL A 551 6.27 8.24 18.74
N ASN A 552 5.03 8.05 19.18
CA ASN A 552 4.64 8.18 20.59
C ASN A 552 4.93 6.94 21.43
N GLY A 553 5.55 5.90 20.84
CA GLY A 553 5.89 4.64 21.48
C GLY A 553 4.74 3.63 21.53
N ALA A 554 3.55 3.98 21.04
CA ALA A 554 2.49 3.01 20.79
C ALA A 554 2.88 2.10 19.61
N PHE A 555 2.33 0.90 19.58
CA PHE A 555 2.49 -0.03 18.45
C PHE A 555 1.28 -0.95 18.35
N VAL A 556 1.09 -1.51 17.16
CA VAL A 556 0.06 -2.50 16.86
C VAL A 556 0.76 -3.79 16.46
N VAL A 557 0.26 -4.92 16.96
CA VAL A 557 0.60 -6.25 16.46
C VAL A 557 -0.65 -6.82 15.83
N GLU A 558 -0.57 -7.21 14.56
CA GLU A 558 -1.65 -7.80 13.80
C GLU A 558 -1.31 -9.22 13.37
N ASN A 559 -2.28 -10.11 13.52
CA ASN A 559 -2.18 -11.52 13.16
C ASN A 559 -3.05 -11.80 11.94
N PHE A 560 -2.43 -12.03 10.80
CA PHE A 560 -3.10 -12.38 9.53
C PHE A 560 -3.37 -13.88 9.36
N ARG A 561 -3.03 -14.70 10.36
CA ARG A 561 -3.13 -16.16 10.33
C ARG A 561 -4.53 -16.63 10.68
N ASP A 562 -4.86 -17.83 10.22
CA ASP A 562 -6.08 -18.57 10.61
C ASP A 562 -6.00 -19.15 12.03
N ASP A 563 -4.82 -19.11 12.66
CA ASP A 563 -4.55 -19.64 14.00
C ASP A 563 -4.12 -18.51 14.97
N PRO A 564 -4.36 -18.66 16.27
CA PRO A 564 -3.82 -17.74 17.27
C PRO A 564 -2.29 -17.68 17.20
N ALA A 565 -1.73 -16.48 17.18
CA ALA A 565 -0.29 -16.27 17.20
C ALA A 565 0.22 -15.99 18.61
N ARG A 566 1.19 -16.79 19.08
CA ARG A 566 1.97 -16.45 20.27
C ARG A 566 3.05 -15.45 19.87
N VAL A 567 3.05 -14.29 20.51
CA VAL A 567 3.97 -13.18 20.22
C VAL A 567 4.75 -12.82 21.47
N GLU A 568 6.06 -12.81 21.38
CA GLU A 568 6.95 -12.23 22.40
C GLU A 568 7.31 -10.81 21.98
N ILE A 569 6.96 -9.85 22.82
CA ILE A 569 7.30 -8.44 22.61
C ILE A 569 8.63 -8.18 23.27
N LEU A 570 9.61 -7.70 22.50
CA LEU A 570 10.94 -7.41 22.99
C LEU A 570 11.16 -5.90 23.05
N ARG A 571 11.67 -5.42 24.17
CA ARG A 571 12.16 -4.04 24.33
C ARG A 571 13.65 -4.09 24.63
N LYS A 572 14.47 -3.39 23.85
CA LYS A 572 15.94 -3.42 23.95
C LYS A 572 16.49 -4.85 23.95
N GLY A 573 15.94 -5.70 23.09
CA GLY A 573 16.37 -7.10 22.93
C GLY A 573 15.97 -8.07 24.04
N GLN A 574 15.20 -7.63 25.04
CA GLN A 574 14.70 -8.50 26.11
C GLN A 574 13.19 -8.67 26.04
N VAL A 575 12.70 -9.88 26.30
CA VAL A 575 11.27 -10.17 26.34
C VAL A 575 10.63 -9.38 27.47
N ALA A 576 9.76 -8.45 27.11
CA ALA A 576 9.01 -7.62 28.04
C ALA A 576 7.64 -8.22 28.35
N GLU A 577 7.00 -8.82 27.37
CA GLU A 577 5.65 -9.40 27.48
C GLU A 577 5.51 -10.55 26.47
N THR A 578 4.71 -11.56 26.83
CA THR A 578 4.26 -12.61 25.90
C THR A 578 2.72 -12.57 25.83
N VAL A 579 2.20 -12.49 24.62
CA VAL A 579 0.75 -12.39 24.37
C VAL A 579 0.31 -13.42 23.34
N SER A 580 -0.98 -13.73 23.34
CA SER A 580 -1.64 -14.45 22.24
C SER A 580 -2.53 -13.47 21.51
N ILE A 581 -2.36 -13.37 20.20
CA ILE A 581 -3.22 -12.56 19.31
C ILE A 581 -4.14 -13.53 18.58
N PRO A 582 -5.47 -13.36 18.70
CA PRO A 582 -6.43 -14.22 17.98
C PRO A 582 -6.24 -14.16 16.46
N PRO A 583 -6.78 -15.13 15.70
CA PRO A 583 -6.79 -15.10 14.25
C PRO A 583 -7.39 -13.80 13.71
N HIS A 584 -6.86 -13.30 12.59
CA HIS A 584 -7.38 -12.15 11.83
C HIS A 584 -7.79 -11.00 12.75
N SER A 585 -6.89 -10.64 13.65
CA SER A 585 -7.14 -9.59 14.64
C SER A 585 -5.87 -8.86 15.02
N PHE A 586 -6.03 -7.73 15.66
CA PHE A 586 -4.92 -6.93 16.13
C PHE A 586 -5.02 -6.60 17.62
N ARG A 587 -3.89 -6.23 18.19
CA ARG A 587 -3.83 -5.65 19.54
C ARG A 587 -2.97 -4.40 19.54
N VAL A 588 -3.49 -3.34 20.18
CA VAL A 588 -2.76 -2.08 20.39
C VAL A 588 -2.09 -2.09 21.75
N PHE A 589 -0.84 -1.65 21.76
CA PHE A 589 -0.03 -1.50 22.95
C PHE A 589 0.31 -0.01 23.12
N SER A 590 0.03 0.53 24.27
CA SER A 590 0.51 1.83 24.70
C SER A 590 1.93 1.72 25.29
N ARG A 591 2.63 2.85 25.39
CA ARG A 591 4.00 2.94 25.91
C ARG A 591 4.14 2.41 27.34
#